data_22538e34ec749e29561399f4f5e756e2
#
_entry.id   22538e34ec749e29561399f4f5e756e2
#
_cell.length_a   1.000
_cell.length_b   1.000
_cell.length_c   1.000
_cell.angle_alpha   90.00
_cell.angle_beta   90.00
_cell.angle_gamma   90.00
#
_symmetry.space_group_name_H-M   'P 1'
#
loop_
_entity.id
_entity.type
_entity.pdbx_description
1 polymer ?
#
loop_
_entity_poly.entity_id
_entity_poly.type
_entity_poly.pdbx_seq_one_letter_code
_entity_poly.pdbx_strand_id
1 'polypeptide(L)'
;MENKQTYFGEIGSGIKTLCTGLKITLKEYFTPKSTEQYPENRKTTLLVAKRHGGRLVFKRNEDGTYKCTACTLFEMTCPNGTIKIQTQMVEVDGKKKRQLVDYQYDLGDCMFCQLCTNACNFDAIEFTNDFENSVFDRGSLVLHLDKEVYQGGSLPQLIEGGAPLEIGKFNTKTK
;
A
#
# COMPACT_ATOMS: atom_id res chain seq x y z
N MET A 1 -37.70 -18.99 -42.84
CA MET A 1 -38.97 -19.30 -42.15
C MET A 1 -39.34 -18.05 -41.33
N GLU A 2 -40.15 -17.17 -41.91
CA GLU A 2 -40.70 -15.97 -41.21
C GLU A 2 -41.73 -16.44 -40.19
N ASN A 3 -41.39 -16.26 -38.92
CA ASN A 3 -42.31 -16.55 -37.84
C ASN A 3 -43.32 -15.40 -37.78
N LYS A 4 -44.49 -15.58 -38.40
CA LYS A 4 -45.62 -14.62 -38.32
C LYS A 4 -46.08 -14.58 -36.87
N GLN A 5 -45.47 -13.76 -36.06
CA GLN A 5 -45.98 -13.47 -34.71
C GLN A 5 -47.22 -12.59 -34.86
N THR A 6 -48.29 -13.01 -34.23
CA THR A 6 -49.52 -12.26 -34.16
C THR A 6 -49.31 -11.01 -33.32
N TYR A 7 -49.85 -9.85 -33.70
CA TYR A 7 -49.68 -8.55 -33.00
C TYR A 7 -49.81 -8.64 -31.48
N PHE A 8 -50.79 -9.38 -30.99
CA PHE A 8 -50.95 -9.63 -29.55
C PHE A 8 -49.85 -10.50 -28.95
N GLY A 9 -49.24 -11.37 -29.74
CA GLY A 9 -48.08 -12.17 -29.29
C GLY A 9 -46.83 -11.33 -29.10
N GLU A 10 -46.61 -10.33 -29.95
CA GLU A 10 -45.49 -9.39 -29.80
C GLU A 10 -45.67 -8.49 -28.58
N ILE A 11 -46.87 -7.99 -28.32
CA ILE A 11 -47.18 -7.23 -27.09
C ILE A 11 -46.92 -8.09 -25.86
N GLY A 12 -47.42 -9.33 -25.84
CA GLY A 12 -47.19 -10.26 -24.70
C GLY A 12 -45.70 -10.56 -24.47
N SER A 13 -44.95 -10.74 -25.55
CA SER A 13 -43.49 -10.90 -25.49
C SER A 13 -42.78 -9.66 -24.91
N GLY A 14 -43.19 -8.46 -25.35
CA GLY A 14 -42.66 -7.20 -24.83
C GLY A 14 -42.91 -7.01 -23.34
N ILE A 15 -44.14 -7.26 -22.90
CA ILE A 15 -44.48 -7.19 -21.45
C ILE A 15 -43.68 -8.20 -20.65
N LYS A 16 -43.55 -9.43 -21.12
CA LYS A 16 -42.74 -10.46 -20.44
C LYS A 16 -41.28 -10.05 -20.30
N THR A 17 -40.69 -9.48 -21.36
CA THR A 17 -39.30 -8.99 -21.35
C THR A 17 -39.12 -7.85 -20.34
N LEU A 18 -40.08 -6.89 -20.34
CA LEU A 18 -40.08 -5.79 -19.39
C LEU A 18 -40.17 -6.27 -17.93
N CYS A 19 -41.11 -7.18 -17.64
CA CYS A 19 -41.24 -7.79 -16.30
C CYS A 19 -40.00 -8.55 -15.88
N THR A 20 -39.31 -9.23 -16.82
CA THR A 20 -38.07 -9.93 -16.55
C THR A 20 -36.97 -8.94 -16.18
N GLY A 21 -36.83 -7.82 -16.92
CA GLY A 21 -35.85 -6.77 -16.58
C GLY A 21 -36.11 -6.15 -15.21
N LEU A 22 -37.38 -5.81 -14.94
CA LEU A 22 -37.79 -5.25 -13.62
C LEU A 22 -37.51 -6.25 -12.46
N LYS A 23 -37.74 -7.53 -12.68
CA LYS A 23 -37.42 -8.57 -11.67
C LYS A 23 -35.94 -8.64 -11.36
N ILE A 24 -35.08 -8.53 -12.37
CA ILE A 24 -33.62 -8.56 -12.18
C ILE A 24 -33.18 -7.31 -11.39
N THR A 25 -33.61 -6.12 -11.79
CA THR A 25 -33.26 -4.89 -11.07
C THR A 25 -33.76 -4.86 -9.64
N LEU A 26 -34.95 -5.39 -9.40
CA LEU A 26 -35.51 -5.52 -8.05
C LEU A 26 -34.68 -6.49 -7.18
N LYS A 27 -34.23 -7.59 -7.76
CA LYS A 27 -33.35 -8.53 -7.07
C LYS A 27 -32.02 -7.84 -6.68
N GLU A 28 -31.40 -7.11 -7.60
CA GLU A 28 -30.15 -6.38 -7.34
C GLU A 28 -30.34 -5.29 -6.27
N TYR A 29 -31.49 -4.65 -6.23
CA TYR A 29 -31.79 -3.65 -5.20
C TYR A 29 -31.73 -4.22 -3.77
N PHE A 30 -32.14 -5.48 -3.57
CA PHE A 30 -32.08 -6.15 -2.26
C PHE A 30 -30.76 -6.92 -2.03
N THR A 31 -29.87 -6.97 -3.01
CA THR A 31 -28.57 -7.60 -2.83
C THR A 31 -27.69 -6.75 -1.89
N PRO A 32 -26.95 -7.35 -0.94
CA PRO A 32 -26.06 -6.59 -0.06
C PRO A 32 -24.99 -5.87 -0.87
N LYS A 33 -24.69 -4.65 -0.47
CA LYS A 33 -23.71 -3.80 -1.15
C LYS A 33 -22.31 -4.44 -1.08
N SER A 34 -21.65 -4.54 -2.23
CA SER A 34 -20.27 -5.03 -2.34
C SER A 34 -19.22 -3.91 -2.22
N THR A 35 -19.65 -2.65 -2.19
CA THR A 35 -18.77 -1.49 -2.11
C THR A 35 -18.29 -1.25 -0.69
N GLU A 36 -17.01 -0.98 -0.52
CA GLU A 36 -16.46 -0.50 0.74
C GLU A 36 -16.77 0.98 0.94
N GLN A 37 -17.28 1.32 2.11
CA GLN A 37 -17.63 2.69 2.46
C GLN A 37 -16.47 3.36 3.21
N TYR A 38 -15.42 3.69 2.49
CA TYR A 38 -14.33 4.48 3.04
C TYR A 38 -14.74 5.96 3.11
N PRO A 39 -14.48 6.70 4.20
CA PRO A 39 -13.64 6.36 5.36
C PRO A 39 -14.39 5.74 6.56
N GLU A 40 -15.69 5.47 6.47
CA GLU A 40 -16.49 5.00 7.61
C GLU A 40 -16.08 3.62 8.09
N ASN A 41 -15.63 2.76 7.17
CA ASN A 41 -15.22 1.38 7.47
C ASN A 41 -13.80 1.23 8.01
N ARG A 42 -13.08 2.34 8.23
CA ARG A 42 -11.66 2.36 8.66
C ARG A 42 -11.36 1.45 9.85
N LYS A 43 -12.28 1.37 10.82
CA LYS A 43 -12.10 0.64 12.07
C LYS A 43 -12.75 -0.74 12.08
N THR A 44 -13.54 -1.07 11.06
CA THR A 44 -14.41 -2.25 11.09
C THR A 44 -14.11 -3.27 10.02
N THR A 45 -14.17 -2.88 8.76
CA THR A 45 -14.15 -3.80 7.62
C THR A 45 -13.08 -3.48 6.57
N LEU A 46 -12.24 -2.46 6.81
CA LEU A 46 -11.20 -2.10 5.86
C LEU A 46 -10.17 -3.22 5.72
N LEU A 47 -10.10 -3.80 4.54
CA LEU A 47 -9.16 -4.85 4.19
C LEU A 47 -8.00 -4.27 3.39
N VAL A 48 -6.79 -4.45 3.91
CA VAL A 48 -5.57 -4.10 3.19
C VAL A 48 -4.85 -5.38 2.80
N ALA A 49 -4.58 -5.54 1.52
CA ALA A 49 -3.93 -6.74 1.01
C ALA A 49 -2.52 -6.88 1.58
N LYS A 50 -2.07 -8.12 1.83
CA LYS A 50 -0.72 -8.40 2.36
C LYS A 50 0.42 -7.86 1.48
N ARG A 51 0.15 -7.68 0.19
CA ARG A 51 1.12 -7.19 -0.80
C ARG A 51 1.06 -5.67 -0.97
N HIS A 52 0.23 -5.00 -0.19
CA HIS A 52 0.14 -3.55 -0.24
C HIS A 52 1.46 -2.94 0.21
N GLY A 53 1.94 -1.95 -0.53
CA GLY A 53 3.10 -1.14 -0.18
C GLY A 53 2.65 0.29 0.00
N GLY A 54 2.61 0.75 1.24
CA GLY A 54 2.34 2.14 1.58
C GLY A 54 3.63 2.91 1.88
N ARG A 55 3.73 3.55 3.03
CA ARG A 55 4.90 4.34 3.41
C ARG A 55 6.12 3.45 3.69
N LEU A 56 7.29 3.83 3.17
CA LEU A 56 8.57 3.19 3.45
C LEU A 56 9.08 3.62 4.82
N VAL A 57 9.60 2.67 5.59
CA VAL A 57 10.17 2.91 6.93
C VAL A 57 11.45 2.13 7.15
N PHE A 58 12.30 2.63 8.06
CA PHE A 58 13.47 1.89 8.52
C PHE A 58 13.11 0.91 9.64
N LYS A 59 13.64 -0.29 9.52
CA LYS A 59 13.69 -1.25 10.64
C LYS A 59 14.80 -0.90 11.61
N ARG A 60 14.47 -0.98 12.89
CA ARG A 60 15.43 -0.79 13.96
C ARG A 60 15.75 -2.13 14.63
N ASN A 61 16.94 -2.25 15.17
CA ASN A 61 17.31 -3.32 16.08
C ASN A 61 16.63 -3.11 17.44
N GLU A 62 16.71 -4.13 18.29
CA GLU A 62 16.25 -4.04 19.70
C GLU A 62 16.95 -2.93 20.48
N ASP A 63 18.18 -2.63 20.13
CA ASP A 63 19.01 -1.54 20.70
C ASP A 63 18.63 -0.13 20.17
N GLY A 64 17.60 0.00 19.35
CA GLY A 64 17.18 1.26 18.73
C GLY A 64 18.06 1.74 17.57
N THR A 65 19.11 1.04 17.23
CA THR A 65 20.01 1.35 16.10
C THR A 65 19.38 0.92 14.76
N TYR A 66 19.75 1.58 13.67
CA TYR A 66 19.30 1.19 12.33
C TYR A 66 20.03 -0.07 11.85
N LYS A 67 19.28 -0.96 11.21
CA LYS A 67 19.86 -2.12 10.50
C LYS A 67 20.62 -1.74 9.23
N CYS A 68 20.47 -0.50 8.78
CA CYS A 68 21.06 0.00 7.55
C CYS A 68 22.57 0.21 7.70
N THR A 69 23.34 -0.35 6.75
CA THR A 69 24.81 -0.22 6.68
C THR A 69 25.29 0.90 5.75
N ALA A 70 24.39 1.76 5.29
CA ALA A 70 24.68 2.86 4.38
C ALA A 70 25.38 2.45 3.07
N CYS A 71 24.99 1.30 2.49
CA CYS A 71 25.63 0.73 1.30
C CYS A 71 25.21 1.40 -0.04
N THR A 72 24.33 2.41 -0.02
CA THR A 72 23.81 3.14 -1.19
C THR A 72 23.04 2.30 -2.22
N LEU A 73 22.82 1.02 -1.97
CA LEU A 73 22.17 0.10 -2.89
C LEU A 73 20.74 0.52 -3.24
N PHE A 74 20.04 1.14 -2.30
CA PHE A 74 18.65 1.60 -2.52
C PHE A 74 18.55 2.69 -3.56
N GLU A 75 19.52 3.63 -3.57
CA GLU A 75 19.59 4.71 -4.55
C GLU A 75 19.84 4.16 -5.97
N MET A 76 20.73 3.17 -6.08
CA MET A 76 21.04 2.53 -7.35
C MET A 76 19.90 1.66 -7.90
N THR A 77 19.11 1.06 -7.00
CA THR A 77 18.03 0.13 -7.38
C THR A 77 16.73 0.85 -7.68
N CYS A 78 16.55 2.08 -7.22
CA CYS A 78 15.33 2.83 -7.43
C CYS A 78 15.23 3.34 -8.88
N PRO A 79 14.28 2.85 -9.70
CA PRO A 79 14.19 3.24 -11.11
C PRO A 79 13.78 4.70 -11.28
N ASN A 80 13.09 5.27 -10.31
CA ASN A 80 12.58 6.64 -10.35
C ASN A 80 13.45 7.66 -9.59
N GLY A 81 14.55 7.21 -8.97
CA GLY A 81 15.49 8.09 -8.27
C GLY A 81 14.88 8.80 -7.04
N THR A 82 13.85 8.23 -6.43
CA THR A 82 13.14 8.81 -5.28
C THR A 82 13.92 8.73 -3.98
N ILE A 83 14.98 7.94 -3.95
CA ILE A 83 15.82 7.72 -2.78
C ILE A 83 17.18 8.37 -3.02
N LYS A 84 17.60 9.23 -2.09
CA LYS A 84 18.93 9.83 -2.07
C LYS A 84 19.58 9.56 -0.72
N ILE A 85 20.82 9.06 -0.76
CA ILE A 85 21.55 8.64 0.42
C ILE A 85 22.83 9.41 0.55
N GLN A 86 22.99 10.14 1.64
CA GLN A 86 24.24 10.80 1.99
C GLN A 86 24.98 9.96 3.04
N THR A 87 26.22 9.61 2.75
CA THR A 87 27.06 8.80 3.65
C THR A 87 28.35 9.53 3.96
N GLN A 88 28.83 9.33 5.19
CA GLN A 88 30.11 9.84 5.65
C GLN A 88 31.00 8.67 6.12
N MET A 89 32.31 8.78 5.86
CA MET A 89 33.29 7.83 6.40
C MET A 89 33.68 8.26 7.79
N VAL A 90 33.44 7.41 8.78
CA VAL A 90 33.83 7.64 10.17
C VAL A 90 34.78 6.54 10.60
N GLU A 91 35.85 6.89 11.31
CA GLU A 91 36.77 5.94 11.91
C GLU A 91 36.24 5.55 13.31
N VAL A 92 35.83 4.30 13.43
CA VAL A 92 35.40 3.70 14.69
C VAL A 92 36.32 2.50 14.96
N ASP A 93 37.01 2.49 16.11
CA ASP A 93 37.93 1.45 16.51
C ASP A 93 39.05 1.16 15.48
N GLY A 94 39.59 2.21 14.83
CA GLY A 94 40.66 2.09 13.82
C GLY A 94 40.18 1.48 12.48
N LYS A 95 38.89 1.26 12.30
CA LYS A 95 38.31 0.78 11.06
C LYS A 95 37.40 1.87 10.43
N LYS A 96 37.61 2.11 9.15
CA LYS A 96 36.73 3.02 8.39
C LYS A 96 35.37 2.36 8.15
N LYS A 97 34.31 2.92 8.75
CA LYS A 97 32.93 2.49 8.54
C LYS A 97 32.15 3.61 7.84
N ARG A 98 31.27 3.23 6.92
CA ARG A 98 30.28 4.16 6.36
C ARG A 98 29.19 4.37 7.39
N GLN A 99 28.88 5.63 7.65
CA GLN A 99 27.75 6.03 8.48
C GLN A 99 26.74 6.78 7.62
N LEU A 100 25.47 6.52 7.85
CA LEU A 100 24.36 7.23 7.22
C LEU A 100 24.29 8.64 7.84
N VAL A 101 24.27 9.67 6.97
CA VAL A 101 24.12 11.07 7.38
C VAL A 101 22.71 11.56 7.12
N ASP A 102 22.18 11.22 5.95
CA ASP A 102 20.83 11.59 5.56
C ASP A 102 20.25 10.56 4.59
N TYR A 103 18.99 10.22 4.77
CA TYR A 103 18.23 9.36 3.89
C TYR A 103 16.97 10.08 3.45
N GLN A 104 17.05 10.71 2.32
CA GLN A 104 15.91 11.40 1.73
C GLN A 104 15.10 10.43 0.87
N TYR A 105 13.81 10.39 1.11
CA TYR A 105 12.85 9.59 0.38
C TYR A 105 11.67 10.45 -0.10
N ASP A 106 11.49 10.58 -1.40
CA ASP A 106 10.34 11.27 -1.98
C ASP A 106 9.18 10.30 -2.18
N LEU A 107 8.23 10.34 -1.26
CA LEU A 107 7.02 9.53 -1.30
C LEU A 107 6.13 9.90 -2.48
N GLY A 108 6.15 11.17 -2.91
CA GLY A 108 5.32 11.68 -3.99
C GLY A 108 5.67 11.13 -5.37
N ASP A 109 6.93 10.72 -5.57
CA ASP A 109 7.42 10.14 -6.82
C ASP A 109 7.62 8.62 -6.73
N CYS A 110 7.37 8.01 -5.57
CA CYS A 110 7.55 6.59 -5.38
C CYS A 110 6.47 5.77 -6.09
N MET A 111 6.88 4.77 -6.86
CA MET A 111 5.98 3.82 -7.55
C MET A 111 5.59 2.61 -6.70
N PHE A 112 6.02 2.53 -5.44
CA PHE A 112 5.75 1.41 -4.52
C PHE A 112 6.09 0.02 -5.09
N CYS A 113 7.08 -0.06 -5.98
CA CYS A 113 7.46 -1.28 -6.70
C CYS A 113 8.20 -2.31 -5.84
N GLN A 114 8.60 -1.96 -4.61
CA GLN A 114 9.30 -2.81 -3.64
C GLN A 114 10.69 -3.30 -4.08
N LEU A 115 11.26 -2.81 -5.17
CA LEU A 115 12.59 -3.21 -5.62
C LEU A 115 13.68 -2.88 -4.58
N CYS A 116 13.57 -1.73 -3.92
CA CYS A 116 14.52 -1.32 -2.87
C CYS A 116 14.49 -2.29 -1.66
N THR A 117 13.31 -2.73 -1.21
CA THR A 117 13.20 -3.69 -0.10
C THR A 117 13.75 -5.06 -0.49
N ASN A 118 13.50 -5.50 -1.73
CA ASN A 118 13.99 -6.78 -2.24
C ASN A 118 15.52 -6.78 -2.45
N ALA A 119 16.09 -5.64 -2.80
CA ALA A 119 17.54 -5.48 -2.99
C ALA A 119 18.30 -5.43 -1.67
N CYS A 120 17.64 -5.18 -0.54
CA CYS A 120 18.28 -5.07 0.76
C CYS A 120 18.70 -6.43 1.32
N ASN A 121 20.00 -6.67 1.42
CA ASN A 121 20.53 -7.90 2.02
C ASN A 121 20.37 -7.92 3.55
N PHE A 122 20.22 -6.76 4.19
CA PHE A 122 20.13 -6.60 5.64
C PHE A 122 18.69 -6.48 6.14
N ASP A 123 17.72 -6.50 5.24
CA ASP A 123 16.31 -6.30 5.56
C ASP A 123 16.07 -5.04 6.41
N ALA A 124 16.74 -3.94 6.02
CA ALA A 124 16.80 -2.71 6.80
C ALA A 124 15.61 -1.78 6.57
N ILE A 125 14.86 -1.96 5.49
CA ILE A 125 13.69 -1.15 5.14
C ILE A 125 12.50 -2.04 4.84
N GLU A 126 11.30 -1.53 5.10
CA GLU A 126 10.04 -2.19 4.77
C GLU A 126 8.96 -1.18 4.39
N PHE A 127 7.97 -1.64 3.63
CA PHE A 127 6.76 -0.88 3.39
C PHE A 127 5.72 -1.19 4.47
N THR A 128 5.10 -0.16 4.99
CA THR A 128 3.95 -0.27 5.90
C THR A 128 2.65 -0.35 5.12
N ASN A 129 1.55 -0.56 5.80
CA ASN A 129 0.21 -0.46 5.23
C ASN A 129 -0.40 0.93 5.32
N ASP A 130 0.39 1.91 5.73
CA ASP A 130 -0.06 3.30 5.81
C ASP A 130 -0.17 3.89 4.41
N PHE A 131 -1.41 4.12 3.96
CA PHE A 131 -1.73 4.66 2.65
C PHE A 131 -2.33 6.06 2.70
N GLU A 132 -2.62 6.58 3.90
CA GLU A 132 -3.19 7.91 4.08
C GLU A 132 -2.10 8.98 4.12
N ASN A 133 -1.48 9.20 2.97
CA ASN A 133 -0.36 10.13 2.83
C ASN A 133 -0.74 11.42 2.10
N SER A 134 -2.01 11.82 2.13
CA SER A 134 -2.46 13.06 1.50
C SER A 134 -1.99 14.29 2.27
N VAL A 135 -1.38 15.23 1.59
CA VAL A 135 -0.83 16.48 2.15
C VAL A 135 -1.22 17.67 1.29
N PHE A 136 -1.21 18.87 1.84
CA PHE A 136 -1.47 20.10 1.10
C PHE A 136 -0.26 20.59 0.30
N ASP A 137 0.94 20.37 0.83
CA ASP A 137 2.19 20.76 0.20
C ASP A 137 3.02 19.55 -0.18
N ARG A 138 3.48 19.53 -1.45
CA ARG A 138 4.30 18.43 -1.96
C ARG A 138 5.61 18.25 -1.17
N GLY A 139 6.17 19.33 -0.65
CA GLY A 139 7.41 19.27 0.14
C GLY A 139 7.28 18.38 1.38
N SER A 140 6.09 18.25 1.93
CA SER A 140 5.81 17.37 3.08
C SER A 140 5.89 15.87 2.74
N LEU A 141 5.93 15.49 1.45
CA LEU A 141 6.12 14.11 1.01
C LEU A 141 7.59 13.71 0.89
N VAL A 142 8.50 14.67 1.05
CA VAL A 142 9.93 14.40 1.12
C VAL A 142 10.29 14.08 2.57
N LEU A 143 10.55 12.82 2.84
CA LEU A 143 10.77 12.27 4.17
C LEU A 143 12.25 12.02 4.42
N HIS A 144 12.72 12.31 5.62
CA HIS A 144 14.06 11.99 6.09
C HIS A 144 13.97 10.81 7.06
N LEU A 145 14.06 9.59 6.53
CA LEU A 145 13.79 8.35 7.26
C LEU A 145 14.79 8.09 8.41
N ASP A 146 15.95 8.70 8.36
CA ASP A 146 16.96 8.63 9.43
C ASP A 146 16.61 9.51 10.64
N LYS A 147 15.86 10.62 10.42
CA LYS A 147 15.47 11.58 11.46
C LYS A 147 14.07 11.30 11.99
N GLU A 148 13.20 10.79 11.13
CA GLU A 148 11.82 10.53 11.47
C GLU A 148 11.63 9.14 12.05
N VAL A 149 11.10 9.08 13.27
CA VAL A 149 10.65 7.81 13.86
C VAL A 149 9.20 7.61 13.45
N TYR A 150 8.95 6.60 12.63
CA TYR A 150 7.58 6.23 12.29
C TYR A 150 6.86 5.69 13.54
N GLN A 151 5.85 6.41 13.98
CA GLN A 151 5.06 6.07 15.17
C GLN A 151 3.84 5.18 14.87
N GLY A 152 3.70 4.78 13.61
CA GLY A 152 2.56 4.01 13.15
C GLY A 152 1.44 4.87 12.56
N GLY A 153 0.72 4.31 11.58
CA GLY A 153 -0.49 4.94 11.03
C GLY A 153 -1.59 5.00 12.09
N SER A 154 -2.42 6.03 12.01
CA SER A 154 -3.52 6.27 12.96
C SER A 154 -4.67 5.25 12.86
N LEU A 155 -4.58 4.27 11.96
CA LEU A 155 -5.67 3.37 11.63
C LEU A 155 -5.35 1.92 11.97
N PRO A 156 -6.24 1.25 12.72
CA PRO A 156 -6.22 -0.19 12.78
C PRO A 156 -6.60 -0.72 11.39
N GLN A 157 -5.62 -1.23 10.66
CA GLN A 157 -5.84 -1.82 9.35
C GLN A 157 -6.04 -3.33 9.52
N LEU A 158 -7.01 -3.87 8.80
CA LEU A 158 -7.28 -5.30 8.76
C LEU A 158 -6.55 -5.93 7.56
N ILE A 159 -5.98 -7.10 7.77
CA ILE A 159 -5.47 -7.95 6.68
C ILE A 159 -6.61 -8.75 6.06
N GLU A 160 -6.37 -9.32 4.88
CA GLU A 160 -7.21 -10.40 4.35
C GLU A 160 -7.43 -11.47 5.43
N GLY A 161 -8.66 -11.60 5.89
CA GLY A 161 -9.01 -12.49 7.01
C GLY A 161 -9.42 -11.77 8.31
N GLY A 162 -9.46 -10.44 8.32
CA GLY A 162 -10.09 -9.65 9.38
C GLY A 162 -9.28 -9.50 10.67
N ALA A 163 -8.00 -9.89 10.69
CA ALA A 163 -7.14 -9.66 11.83
C ALA A 163 -6.50 -8.27 11.79
N PRO A 164 -6.48 -7.51 12.90
CA PRO A 164 -5.76 -6.24 12.95
C PRO A 164 -4.27 -6.47 12.74
N LEU A 165 -3.67 -5.61 11.92
CA LEU A 165 -2.25 -5.63 11.65
C LEU A 165 -1.45 -4.96 12.76
N GLU A 166 -0.53 -5.68 13.32
CA GLU A 166 0.52 -5.08 14.12
C GLU A 166 1.56 -4.46 13.16
N ILE A 167 1.78 -3.17 13.32
CA ILE A 167 2.78 -2.41 12.56
C ILE A 167 4.14 -3.06 12.77
N GLY A 168 4.86 -3.32 11.68
CA GLY A 168 6.18 -3.94 11.72
C GLY A 168 6.24 -5.45 11.44
N LYS A 169 5.10 -6.16 11.32
CA LYS A 169 5.08 -7.60 10.99
C LYS A 169 4.85 -7.93 9.51
N PHE A 170 4.81 -6.90 8.64
CA PHE A 170 4.33 -7.07 7.26
C PHE A 170 5.27 -7.72 6.28
N ASN A 171 6.56 -7.64 6.49
CA ASN A 171 7.55 -8.18 5.57
C ASN A 171 8.42 -9.26 6.20
N THR A 172 7.82 -10.26 6.82
CA THR A 172 8.54 -11.51 6.93
C THR A 172 8.64 -12.08 5.51
N LYS A 173 9.80 -11.88 4.88
CA LYS A 173 10.16 -12.61 3.66
C LYS A 173 9.90 -14.09 3.96
N THR A 174 8.80 -14.61 3.44
CA THR A 174 8.65 -16.05 3.28
C THR A 174 9.73 -16.47 2.29
N LYS A 175 10.80 -17.07 2.82
CA LYS A 175 11.76 -17.81 2.01
C LYS A 175 11.08 -18.96 1.32
#